data_f8efcb8cd04f8808427f33abfbd32965
#
_entry.id   f8efcb8cd04f8808427f33abfbd32965
#
_cell.length_a   1.000
_cell.length_b   1.000
_cell.length_c   1.000
_cell.angle_alpha   90.00
_cell.angle_beta   90.00
_cell.angle_gamma   90.00
#
_symmetry.space_group_name_H-M   'P 1'
#
loop_
_entity.id
_entity.type
_entity.pdbx_description
1 polymer ?
#
loop_
_entity_poly.entity_id
_entity_poly.type
_entity_poly.pdbx_seq_one_letter_code
_entity_poly.pdbx_strand_id
1 'polypeptide(L)'
;MLRPILRGAAVTALTVTLAALTVSCDSGRTSGPGPAAAALAASASDAGPQPPSPQPERVRDAFAGLQATLEDSCTPANCAYLLGRVHDELHRVDRAMKADPKGPGHFPEPIALIAGLDRELGADHGFENLKRHQPAVFGARDGVATWMQDHPEDYR
;
A
#
# COMPACT_ATOMS: atom_id res chain seq x y z
N MET A 1 -38.01 -15.41 -31.03
CA MET A 1 -38.70 -15.91 -29.82
C MET A 1 -38.07 -15.18 -28.64
N LEU A 2 -38.78 -14.17 -28.10
CA LEU A 2 -38.37 -13.38 -26.95
C LEU A 2 -38.67 -14.15 -25.66
N ARG A 3 -37.71 -14.13 -24.70
CA ARG A 3 -38.04 -14.38 -23.29
C ARG A 3 -37.42 -13.29 -22.42
N PRO A 4 -38.24 -12.49 -21.76
CA PRO A 4 -37.75 -11.57 -20.72
C PRO A 4 -37.70 -12.30 -19.38
N ILE A 5 -36.61 -12.18 -18.63
CA ILE A 5 -36.59 -12.58 -17.23
C ILE A 5 -36.45 -11.32 -16.39
N LEU A 6 -37.50 -11.06 -15.63
CA LEU A 6 -37.63 -10.01 -14.62
C LEU A 6 -36.95 -10.40 -13.31
N ARG A 7 -36.33 -9.41 -12.69
CA ARG A 7 -36.44 -8.96 -11.29
C ARG A 7 -35.84 -9.72 -10.13
N GLY A 8 -35.17 -8.93 -9.34
CA GLY A 8 -35.01 -9.10 -7.91
C GLY A 8 -34.26 -7.94 -7.30
N ALA A 9 -34.96 -6.83 -7.02
CA ALA A 9 -34.43 -5.76 -6.18
C ALA A 9 -34.65 -6.13 -4.70
N ALA A 10 -33.57 -6.36 -3.95
CA ALA A 10 -33.60 -6.41 -2.51
C ALA A 10 -32.72 -5.27 -1.96
N VAL A 11 -33.38 -4.24 -1.48
CA VAL A 11 -32.77 -3.12 -0.75
C VAL A 11 -32.70 -3.54 0.72
N THR A 12 -31.52 -3.84 1.23
CA THR A 12 -31.28 -3.98 2.68
C THR A 12 -30.58 -2.72 3.17
N ALA A 13 -31.31 -1.91 3.92
CA ALA A 13 -30.79 -0.78 4.65
C ALA A 13 -29.97 -1.27 5.85
N LEU A 14 -28.67 -1.01 5.85
CA LEU A 14 -27.80 -1.24 6.99
C LEU A 14 -27.60 0.08 7.75
N THR A 15 -28.19 0.18 8.94
CA THR A 15 -27.98 1.29 9.87
C THR A 15 -26.64 1.10 10.58
N VAL A 16 -25.69 2.02 10.35
CA VAL A 16 -24.41 2.08 11.05
C VAL A 16 -24.54 2.96 12.27
N THR A 17 -24.42 2.39 13.46
CA THR A 17 -24.31 3.12 14.73
C THR A 17 -22.86 3.53 14.97
N LEU A 18 -22.60 4.84 15.00
CA LEU A 18 -21.31 5.44 15.37
C LEU A 18 -21.18 5.43 16.90
N ALA A 19 -20.20 4.69 17.42
CA ALA A 19 -19.75 4.80 18.80
C ALA A 19 -18.54 5.75 18.86
N ALA A 20 -18.71 6.91 19.49
CA ALA A 20 -17.64 7.86 19.75
C ALA A 20 -16.86 7.46 21.01
N LEU A 21 -15.58 7.14 20.87
CA LEU A 21 -14.63 6.95 21.98
C LEU A 21 -13.85 8.26 22.18
N THR A 22 -14.14 8.98 23.26
CA THR A 22 -13.39 10.15 23.71
C THR A 22 -12.21 9.68 24.56
N VAL A 23 -10.99 9.90 24.07
CA VAL A 23 -9.75 9.75 24.85
C VAL A 23 -9.46 11.06 25.54
N SER A 24 -9.53 11.09 26.87
CA SER A 24 -9.20 12.20 27.73
C SER A 24 -7.70 12.21 28.01
N CYS A 25 -6.98 13.24 27.54
CA CYS A 25 -5.60 13.50 27.96
C CYS A 25 -5.63 14.35 29.22
N ASP A 26 -5.25 13.76 30.34
CA ASP A 26 -5.04 14.48 31.60
C ASP A 26 -3.62 15.04 31.66
N SER A 27 -3.53 16.36 31.65
CA SER A 27 -2.27 17.10 31.78
C SER A 27 -2.13 17.58 33.23
N GLY A 28 -1.52 16.76 34.07
CA GLY A 28 -1.14 17.16 35.43
C GLY A 28 0.05 18.16 35.44
N ARG A 29 -0.23 19.45 35.64
CA ARG A 29 0.77 20.44 36.03
C ARG A 29 0.91 20.44 37.54
N THR A 30 2.10 20.18 38.06
CA THR A 30 2.51 20.64 39.38
C THR A 30 3.78 21.47 39.30
N SER A 31 3.63 22.75 39.60
CA SER A 31 4.70 23.69 39.78
C SER A 31 5.20 23.63 41.23
N GLY A 32 6.52 23.62 41.45
CA GLY A 32 7.14 23.89 42.73
C GLY A 32 8.61 24.25 42.55
N PRO A 33 9.05 25.41 43.10
CA PRO A 33 10.44 25.87 42.97
C PRO A 33 11.29 25.46 44.18
N GLY A 34 12.57 25.18 43.96
CA GLY A 34 13.54 25.05 45.05
C GLY A 34 14.97 24.78 44.50
N PRO A 35 16.00 25.34 45.13
CA PRO A 35 17.26 25.67 44.45
C PRO A 35 18.38 24.63 44.57
N ALA A 36 19.23 24.68 43.58
CA ALA A 36 20.66 24.37 43.52
C ALA A 36 21.26 23.26 44.41
N ALA A 37 21.77 22.23 43.79
CA ALA A 37 23.04 21.61 44.16
C ALA A 37 23.67 20.95 42.92
N ALA A 38 24.87 21.34 42.58
CA ALA A 38 25.69 20.74 41.55
C ALA A 38 26.14 19.34 41.96
N ALA A 39 25.88 18.36 41.09
CA ALA A 39 26.61 17.11 41.15
C ALA A 39 26.84 16.61 39.71
N LEU A 40 28.09 16.52 39.36
CA LEU A 40 28.60 15.82 38.17
C LEU A 40 28.21 14.35 38.28
N ALA A 41 27.35 13.89 37.43
CA ALA A 41 27.09 12.47 37.25
C ALA A 41 26.89 12.16 35.78
N ALA A 42 27.82 11.41 35.26
CA ALA A 42 27.82 10.54 34.11
C ALA A 42 26.54 10.54 33.25
N SER A 43 26.72 10.90 31.98
CA SER A 43 25.77 10.63 30.90
C SER A 43 25.58 9.12 30.71
N ALA A 44 24.68 8.54 31.46
CA ALA A 44 24.02 7.32 31.04
C ALA A 44 22.96 7.77 30.04
N SER A 45 23.22 7.57 28.74
CA SER A 45 22.19 7.65 27.71
C SER A 45 21.17 6.56 28.02
N ASP A 46 20.12 6.96 28.74
CA ASP A 46 18.89 6.16 28.85
C ASP A 46 18.24 6.14 27.48
N ALA A 47 18.66 5.17 26.65
CA ALA A 47 17.97 4.83 25.43
C ALA A 47 16.62 4.23 25.87
N GLY A 48 15.63 5.08 26.02
CA GLY A 48 14.25 4.66 26.23
C GLY A 48 13.85 3.60 25.22
N PRO A 49 12.85 2.76 25.52
CA PRO A 49 12.40 1.71 24.61
C PRO A 49 12.11 2.30 23.23
N GLN A 50 12.95 1.98 22.28
CA GLN A 50 12.77 2.43 20.91
C GLN A 50 11.47 1.79 20.39
N PRO A 51 10.52 2.56 19.83
CA PRO A 51 9.32 1.96 19.27
C PRO A 51 9.73 0.90 18.25
N PRO A 52 9.06 -0.26 18.22
CA PRO A 52 9.39 -1.33 17.28
C PRO A 52 9.34 -0.77 15.86
N SER A 53 10.39 -1.03 15.09
CA SER A 53 10.42 -0.66 13.67
C SER A 53 9.22 -1.25 12.96
N PRO A 54 8.56 -0.50 12.07
CA PRO A 54 7.45 -1.03 11.28
C PRO A 54 7.87 -2.32 10.59
N GLN A 55 7.08 -3.37 10.76
CA GLN A 55 7.34 -4.63 10.07
C GLN A 55 7.15 -4.42 8.56
N PRO A 56 7.96 -5.07 7.71
CA PRO A 56 7.74 -5.06 6.27
C PRO A 56 6.33 -5.53 5.94
N GLU A 57 5.72 -4.89 4.97
CA GLU A 57 4.41 -5.30 4.46
C GLU A 57 4.51 -6.68 3.79
N ARG A 58 3.53 -7.54 4.01
CA ARG A 58 3.49 -8.85 3.36
C ARG A 58 3.12 -8.73 1.89
N VAL A 59 3.69 -9.59 1.05
CA VAL A 59 3.44 -9.62 -0.39
C VAL A 59 1.95 -9.76 -0.70
N ARG A 60 1.22 -10.63 0.02
CA ARG A 60 -0.23 -10.82 -0.20
C ARG A 60 -1.04 -9.55 0.07
N ASP A 61 -0.63 -8.76 1.07
CA ASP A 61 -1.35 -7.54 1.46
C ASP A 61 -1.09 -6.42 0.44
N ALA A 62 0.15 -6.30 -0.05
CA ALA A 62 0.51 -5.42 -1.16
C ALA A 62 -0.21 -5.84 -2.46
N PHE A 63 -0.25 -7.13 -2.77
CA PHE A 63 -0.91 -7.65 -3.97
C PHE A 63 -2.43 -7.39 -3.95
N ALA A 64 -3.08 -7.44 -2.78
CA ALA A 64 -4.49 -7.08 -2.69
C ALA A 64 -4.78 -5.64 -3.15
N GLY A 65 -3.85 -4.70 -2.92
CA GLY A 65 -3.93 -3.34 -3.46
C GLY A 65 -3.88 -3.30 -4.98
N LEU A 66 -2.94 -4.05 -5.58
CA LEU A 66 -2.84 -4.16 -7.05
C LEU A 66 -4.08 -4.81 -7.66
N GLN A 67 -4.60 -5.89 -7.04
CA GLN A 67 -5.82 -6.58 -7.48
C GLN A 67 -7.02 -5.63 -7.54
N ALA A 68 -7.13 -4.68 -6.59
CA ALA A 68 -8.20 -3.70 -6.58
C ALA A 68 -8.18 -2.72 -7.79
N THR A 69 -7.13 -2.75 -8.61
CA THR A 69 -7.03 -1.94 -9.83
C THR A 69 -7.35 -2.70 -11.13
N LEU A 70 -7.52 -4.03 -11.06
CA LEU A 70 -7.63 -4.86 -12.27
C LEU A 70 -8.92 -4.61 -13.07
N GLU A 71 -10.02 -4.34 -12.39
CA GLU A 71 -11.32 -4.07 -13.01
C GLU A 71 -11.45 -2.60 -13.47
N ASP A 72 -10.50 -1.76 -13.10
CA ASP A 72 -10.53 -0.34 -13.45
C ASP A 72 -9.95 -0.09 -14.85
N SER A 73 -10.57 0.82 -15.59
CA SER A 73 -10.11 1.29 -16.89
C SER A 73 -10.03 2.82 -16.95
N CYS A 74 -9.13 3.34 -17.78
CA CYS A 74 -8.99 4.78 -17.98
C CYS A 74 -10.22 5.38 -18.65
N THR A 75 -10.77 6.39 -18.00
CA THR A 75 -11.74 7.33 -18.57
C THR A 75 -11.16 8.74 -18.51
N PRO A 76 -11.68 9.73 -19.25
CA PRO A 76 -11.17 11.10 -19.17
C PRO A 76 -11.18 11.67 -17.75
N ALA A 77 -12.10 11.20 -16.89
CA ALA A 77 -12.26 11.73 -15.53
C ALA A 77 -11.33 11.09 -14.50
N ASN A 78 -10.88 9.85 -14.72
CA ASN A 78 -10.14 9.09 -13.70
C ASN A 78 -8.73 8.66 -14.13
N CYS A 79 -8.36 8.84 -15.40
CA CYS A 79 -7.14 8.21 -15.94
C CYS A 79 -5.87 8.67 -15.23
N ALA A 80 -5.77 9.93 -14.83
CA ALA A 80 -4.62 10.43 -14.09
C ALA A 80 -4.48 9.73 -12.72
N TYR A 81 -5.59 9.63 -11.99
CA TYR A 81 -5.63 8.92 -10.72
C TYR A 81 -5.33 7.43 -10.89
N LEU A 82 -5.97 6.77 -11.86
CA LEU A 82 -5.81 5.34 -12.07
C LEU A 82 -4.37 4.96 -12.45
N LEU A 83 -3.75 5.67 -13.39
CA LEU A 83 -2.38 5.39 -13.80
C LEU A 83 -1.39 5.61 -12.65
N GLY A 84 -1.53 6.69 -11.88
CA GLY A 84 -0.74 6.91 -10.68
C GLY A 84 -0.93 5.79 -9.66
N ARG A 85 -2.17 5.42 -9.39
CA ARG A 85 -2.49 4.33 -8.45
C ARG A 85 -1.89 2.98 -8.90
N VAL A 86 -2.03 2.60 -10.17
CA VAL A 86 -1.45 1.35 -10.68
C VAL A 86 0.07 1.36 -10.53
N HIS A 87 0.72 2.45 -10.88
CA HIS A 87 2.17 2.61 -10.71
C HIS A 87 2.58 2.46 -9.23
N ASP A 88 1.88 3.14 -8.32
CA ASP A 88 2.18 3.08 -6.88
C ASP A 88 1.97 1.68 -6.29
N GLU A 89 0.90 0.97 -6.70
CA GLU A 89 0.63 -0.40 -6.24
C GLU A 89 1.66 -1.40 -6.81
N LEU A 90 2.12 -1.24 -8.04
CA LEU A 90 3.22 -2.05 -8.59
C LEU A 90 4.49 -1.90 -7.75
N HIS A 91 4.87 -0.66 -7.40
CA HIS A 91 6.04 -0.42 -6.56
C HIS A 91 5.84 -0.88 -5.11
N ARG A 92 4.61 -0.87 -4.60
CA ARG A 92 4.29 -1.43 -3.30
C ARG A 92 4.51 -2.94 -3.27
N VAL A 93 4.04 -3.66 -4.30
CA VAL A 93 4.27 -5.09 -4.47
C VAL A 93 5.77 -5.40 -4.63
N ASP A 94 6.49 -4.63 -5.44
CA ASP A 94 7.94 -4.78 -5.64
C ASP A 94 8.72 -4.66 -4.31
N ARG A 95 8.41 -3.64 -3.51
CA ARG A 95 9.03 -3.48 -2.19
C ARG A 95 8.72 -4.65 -1.25
N ALA A 96 7.48 -5.13 -1.25
CA ALA A 96 7.07 -6.25 -0.42
C ALA A 96 7.79 -7.55 -0.83
N MET A 97 7.89 -7.83 -2.13
CA MET A 97 8.63 -8.99 -2.66
C MET A 97 10.12 -8.95 -2.31
N LYS A 98 10.73 -7.77 -2.41
CA LYS A 98 12.17 -7.59 -2.07
C LYS A 98 12.44 -7.70 -0.57
N ALA A 99 11.44 -7.40 0.27
CA ALA A 99 11.52 -7.49 1.72
C ALA A 99 11.00 -8.82 2.29
N ASP A 100 10.49 -9.71 1.45
CA ASP A 100 9.94 -11.00 1.88
C ASP A 100 11.04 -11.88 2.53
N PRO A 101 10.73 -12.56 3.64
CA PRO A 101 11.68 -13.45 4.31
C PRO A 101 12.23 -14.58 3.44
N LYS A 102 11.47 -15.04 2.44
CA LYS A 102 11.93 -16.05 1.47
C LYS A 102 12.95 -15.47 0.48
N GLY A 103 13.02 -14.13 0.38
CA GLY A 103 13.90 -13.38 -0.50
C GLY A 103 13.37 -13.17 -1.91
N PRO A 104 13.96 -12.18 -2.63
CA PRO A 104 13.49 -11.75 -3.96
C PRO A 104 13.59 -12.86 -5.03
N GLY A 105 14.37 -13.90 -4.79
CA GLY A 105 14.50 -15.05 -5.69
C GLY A 105 13.23 -15.88 -5.85
N HIS A 106 12.23 -15.70 -4.98
CA HIS A 106 10.91 -16.31 -5.12
C HIS A 106 9.99 -15.54 -6.08
N PHE A 107 10.36 -14.32 -6.46
CA PHE A 107 9.54 -13.42 -7.29
C PHE A 107 10.32 -12.88 -8.51
N PRO A 108 11.08 -13.72 -9.26
CA PRO A 108 12.00 -13.21 -10.28
C PRO A 108 11.27 -12.53 -11.43
N GLU A 109 10.16 -13.11 -11.89
CA GLU A 109 9.41 -12.59 -13.04
C GLU A 109 8.68 -11.29 -12.72
N PRO A 110 7.84 -11.19 -11.64
CA PRO A 110 7.16 -9.96 -11.32
C PRO A 110 8.12 -8.81 -11.00
N ILE A 111 9.24 -9.06 -10.32
CA ILE A 111 10.27 -8.04 -10.09
C ILE A 111 10.89 -7.58 -11.43
N ALA A 112 11.15 -8.50 -12.36
CA ALA A 112 11.68 -8.15 -13.68
C ALA A 112 10.68 -7.35 -14.53
N LEU A 113 9.38 -7.65 -14.45
CA LEU A 113 8.32 -6.90 -15.13
C LEU A 113 8.28 -5.44 -14.65
N ILE A 114 8.30 -5.23 -13.32
CA ILE A 114 8.28 -3.88 -12.74
C ILE A 114 9.56 -3.13 -13.10
N ALA A 115 10.73 -3.76 -12.98
CA ALA A 115 12.00 -3.17 -13.39
C ALA A 115 12.07 -2.86 -14.91
N GLY A 116 11.34 -3.63 -15.72
CA GLY A 116 11.17 -3.36 -17.17
C GLY A 116 10.38 -2.08 -17.39
N LEU A 117 9.26 -1.93 -16.70
CA LEU A 117 8.43 -0.72 -16.72
C LEU A 117 9.23 0.51 -16.30
N ASP A 118 10.00 0.42 -15.20
CA ASP A 118 10.81 1.54 -14.69
C ASP A 118 11.84 2.02 -15.73
N ARG A 119 12.47 1.09 -16.44
CA ARG A 119 13.41 1.45 -17.53
C ARG A 119 12.71 2.16 -18.68
N GLU A 120 11.47 1.78 -18.99
CA GLU A 120 10.69 2.39 -20.07
C GLU A 120 10.20 3.79 -19.67
N LEU A 121 9.73 3.95 -18.42
CA LEU A 121 9.27 5.24 -17.89
C LEU A 121 10.41 6.23 -17.65
N GLY A 122 11.60 5.75 -17.28
CA GLY A 122 12.71 6.59 -16.84
C GLY A 122 12.41 7.26 -15.49
N ALA A 123 12.94 8.46 -15.28
CA ALA A 123 12.81 9.17 -14.01
C ALA A 123 11.50 10.00 -13.88
N ASP A 124 10.72 10.13 -14.94
CA ASP A 124 9.47 10.90 -14.93
C ASP A 124 8.27 9.97 -14.71
N HIS A 125 7.66 10.07 -13.52
CA HIS A 125 6.45 9.33 -13.17
C HIS A 125 5.20 10.22 -13.18
N GLY A 126 5.28 11.39 -13.83
CA GLY A 126 4.15 12.30 -14.00
C GLY A 126 3.07 11.72 -14.95
N PHE A 127 1.85 12.24 -14.81
CA PHE A 127 0.69 11.75 -15.56
C PHE A 127 0.92 11.68 -17.07
N GLU A 128 1.52 12.69 -17.67
CA GLU A 128 1.71 12.74 -19.13
C GLU A 128 2.67 11.64 -19.60
N ASN A 129 3.67 11.28 -18.80
CA ASN A 129 4.56 10.17 -19.11
C ASN A 129 3.86 8.82 -18.91
N LEU A 130 3.18 8.63 -17.77
CA LEU A 130 2.40 7.42 -17.53
C LEU A 130 1.32 7.19 -18.60
N LYS A 131 0.68 8.27 -19.07
CA LYS A 131 -0.33 8.20 -20.12
C LYS A 131 0.28 7.79 -21.47
N ARG A 132 1.46 8.30 -21.80
CA ARG A 132 2.19 7.91 -23.02
C ARG A 132 2.56 6.44 -23.01
N HIS A 133 2.91 5.91 -21.84
CA HIS A 133 3.28 4.51 -21.60
C HIS A 133 2.15 3.68 -21.00
N GLN A 134 0.89 4.12 -21.12
CA GLN A 134 -0.27 3.43 -20.55
C GLN A 134 -0.33 1.93 -20.86
N PRO A 135 -0.05 1.47 -22.10
CA PRO A 135 -0.04 0.03 -22.39
C PRO A 135 1.02 -0.73 -21.59
N ALA A 136 2.20 -0.14 -21.36
CA ALA A 136 3.25 -0.75 -20.54
C ALA A 136 2.87 -0.80 -19.06
N VAL A 137 2.25 0.27 -18.52
CA VAL A 137 1.77 0.33 -17.13
C VAL A 137 0.73 -0.77 -16.87
N PHE A 138 -0.28 -0.88 -17.73
CA PHE A 138 -1.29 -1.93 -17.60
C PHE A 138 -0.75 -3.32 -17.91
N GLY A 139 0.16 -3.45 -18.88
CA GLY A 139 0.83 -4.71 -19.19
C GLY A 139 1.63 -5.25 -18.00
N ALA A 140 2.36 -4.39 -17.29
CA ALA A 140 3.08 -4.77 -16.07
C ALA A 140 2.10 -5.17 -14.95
N ARG A 141 1.01 -4.41 -14.74
CA ARG A 141 -0.04 -4.73 -13.77
C ARG A 141 -0.61 -6.13 -14.03
N ASP A 142 -1.05 -6.37 -15.26
CA ASP A 142 -1.72 -7.61 -15.65
C ASP A 142 -0.74 -8.81 -15.61
N GLY A 143 0.51 -8.59 -16.02
CA GLY A 143 1.56 -9.61 -15.96
C GLY A 143 1.91 -10.01 -14.52
N VAL A 144 2.09 -9.03 -13.62
CA VAL A 144 2.30 -9.29 -12.19
C VAL A 144 1.09 -10.02 -11.58
N ALA A 145 -0.13 -9.57 -11.90
CA ALA A 145 -1.35 -10.20 -11.39
C ALA A 145 -1.49 -11.66 -11.88
N THR A 146 -1.20 -11.93 -13.13
CA THR A 146 -1.23 -13.30 -13.70
C THR A 146 -0.22 -14.19 -13.00
N TRP A 147 1.03 -13.73 -12.88
CA TRP A 147 2.06 -14.52 -12.18
C TRP A 147 1.66 -14.85 -10.74
N MET A 148 1.16 -13.86 -9.99
CA MET A 148 0.72 -14.06 -8.61
C MET A 148 -0.45 -15.04 -8.50
N GLN A 149 -1.36 -15.05 -9.47
CA GLN A 149 -2.49 -16.00 -9.48
C GLN A 149 -2.01 -17.43 -9.75
N ASP A 150 -0.96 -17.60 -10.54
CA ASP A 150 -0.40 -18.90 -10.91
C ASP A 150 0.54 -19.45 -9.81
N HIS A 151 1.03 -18.60 -8.88
CA HIS A 151 1.98 -18.94 -7.83
C HIS A 151 1.49 -18.56 -6.40
N PRO A 152 0.29 -19.03 -6.00
CA PRO A 152 -0.29 -18.63 -4.71
C PRO A 152 0.52 -19.11 -3.49
N GLU A 153 1.33 -20.17 -3.62
CA GLU A 153 2.18 -20.71 -2.57
C GLU A 153 3.37 -19.79 -2.23
N ASP A 154 3.76 -18.90 -3.14
CA ASP A 154 4.92 -18.05 -2.93
C ASP A 154 4.63 -16.87 -1.99
N TYR A 155 3.37 -16.43 -1.88
CA TYR A 155 3.01 -15.24 -1.12
C TYR A 155 1.91 -15.42 -0.06
N ARG A 156 1.40 -16.64 0.15
CA ARG A 156 0.38 -16.96 1.17
C ARG A 156 0.96 -17.36 2.52
#